data_0291bcadd1d1d53285cceef798e185e0
#
_entry.id   0291bcadd1d1d53285cceef798e185e0
#
_cell.length_a   1.000
_cell.length_b   1.000
_cell.length_c   1.000
_cell.angle_alpha   90.00
_cell.angle_beta   90.00
_cell.angle_gamma   90.00
#
_symmetry.space_group_name_H-M   'P 1'
#
loop_
_entity.id
_entity.type
_entity.pdbx_description
1 polymer ?
#
loop_
_entity_poly.entity_id
_entity_poly.type
_entity_poly.pdbx_seq_one_letter_code
_entity_poly.pdbx_strand_id
1 'polypeptide(L)'
;MAAERIYTRDEHKGLEPLEEEPFSSEDTLQALIANNPEVLDGGQVRPDDPRRWILITREKGIAERSDAGGRWSLDHLLIDQDAVPTLVEVKRSSNSEIRRTFVGQLLEYAAHAAVTWTANELRQTFESTGDGQAFDPDEKIKQLLQTDIEPDVEAFWKAVETNLAARRLRLLFVADEIPDPLERVITFLNEQMPHIEVLGVEIKQFRGESFQTLVPRVIGRVATLEDASNSGAAPRRKLTRAAFLAELPNEEARGIARKLLDTAAAAGATLWWGSSSVSIRMPCQIFRQPVTVAWLHSKQGVPF
;
A
#
# COMPACT_ATOMS: atom_id res chain seq x y z
N MET A 1 24.96 -6.97 14.58
CA MET A 1 25.02 -5.63 13.93
C MET A 1 25.14 -4.59 15.05
N ALA A 2 25.82 -3.46 14.86
CA ALA A 2 25.82 -2.41 15.87
C ALA A 2 24.40 -1.84 15.98
N ALA A 3 23.89 -1.69 17.19
CA ALA A 3 22.56 -1.08 17.43
C ALA A 3 22.57 0.35 16.87
N GLU A 4 21.57 0.68 16.08
CA GLU A 4 21.34 2.06 15.63
C GLU A 4 21.11 2.94 16.87
N ARG A 5 21.88 4.02 16.98
CA ARG A 5 21.72 4.97 18.08
C ARG A 5 21.02 6.21 17.57
N ILE A 6 19.88 6.51 18.15
CA ILE A 6 19.14 7.75 17.91
C ILE A 6 19.42 8.69 19.07
N TYR A 7 19.58 9.96 18.77
CA TYR A 7 19.76 11.00 19.77
C TYR A 7 18.72 12.10 19.56
N THR A 8 18.15 12.58 20.64
CA THR A 8 17.41 13.83 20.61
C THR A 8 18.29 14.95 21.09
N ARG A 9 18.07 16.15 20.56
CA ARG A 9 18.75 17.36 20.98
C ARG A 9 17.76 18.31 21.64
N ASP A 10 17.95 18.51 22.93
CA ASP A 10 17.28 19.58 23.66
C ASP A 10 18.21 20.80 23.71
N GLU A 11 17.68 22.00 23.45
CA GLU A 11 18.49 23.24 23.45
C GLU A 11 19.11 23.55 24.81
N HIS A 12 18.52 23.03 25.90
CA HIS A 12 18.96 23.29 27.29
C HIS A 12 19.69 22.11 27.93
N LYS A 13 19.39 20.85 27.48
CA LYS A 13 19.92 19.62 28.08
C LYS A 13 21.02 18.93 27.25
N GLY A 14 21.21 19.35 25.99
CA GLY A 14 22.19 18.77 25.08
C GLY A 14 21.66 17.54 24.33
N LEU A 15 22.52 16.53 24.10
CA LEU A 15 22.16 15.29 23.39
C LEU A 15 21.74 14.23 24.41
N GLU A 16 20.54 13.69 24.24
CA GLU A 16 20.00 12.55 24.98
C GLU A 16 19.95 11.33 24.05
N PRO A 17 20.61 10.21 24.40
CA PRO A 17 20.49 8.97 23.63
C PRO A 17 19.11 8.34 23.89
N LEU A 18 18.52 7.79 22.83
CA LEU A 18 17.32 6.99 22.91
C LEU A 18 17.70 5.50 22.83
N GLU A 19 17.06 4.70 23.65
CA GLU A 19 17.22 3.24 23.61
C GLU A 19 16.06 2.59 22.86
N GLU A 20 16.37 1.60 22.02
CA GLU A 20 15.35 0.81 21.34
C GLU A 20 14.57 0.00 22.38
N GLU A 21 13.25 0.14 22.38
CA GLU A 21 12.34 -0.54 23.28
C GLU A 21 11.29 -1.32 22.45
N PRO A 22 11.19 -2.65 22.60
CA PRO A 22 10.17 -3.41 21.87
C PRO A 22 8.77 -3.03 22.37
N PHE A 23 7.77 -3.12 21.48
CA PHE A 23 6.38 -2.95 21.89
C PHE A 23 6.00 -3.99 22.95
N SER A 24 5.18 -3.60 23.91
CA SER A 24 4.75 -4.48 25.02
C SER A 24 3.90 -5.65 24.53
N SER A 25 3.09 -5.45 23.50
CA SER A 25 2.23 -6.48 22.88
C SER A 25 1.93 -6.17 21.41
N GLU A 26 1.43 -7.14 20.66
CA GLU A 26 0.88 -6.91 19.31
C GLU A 26 -0.30 -5.94 19.38
N ASP A 27 -1.16 -6.06 20.38
CA ASP A 27 -2.31 -5.17 20.60
C ASP A 27 -1.89 -3.69 20.76
N THR A 28 -0.76 -3.42 21.43
CA THR A 28 -0.22 -2.05 21.56
C THR A 28 0.15 -1.48 20.19
N LEU A 29 0.80 -2.27 19.34
CA LEU A 29 1.17 -1.85 17.98
C LEU A 29 -0.06 -1.71 17.09
N GLN A 30 -1.02 -2.62 17.20
CA GLN A 30 -2.30 -2.54 16.49
C GLN A 30 -3.10 -1.29 16.91
N ALA A 31 -3.19 -1.00 18.22
CA ALA A 31 -3.87 0.19 18.72
C ALA A 31 -3.20 1.48 18.23
N LEU A 32 -1.88 1.50 18.15
CA LEU A 32 -1.11 2.62 17.61
C LEU A 32 -1.50 2.89 16.14
N ILE A 33 -1.53 1.86 15.29
CA ILE A 33 -1.89 1.97 13.88
C ILE A 33 -3.34 2.39 13.70
N ALA A 34 -4.26 1.81 14.50
CA ALA A 34 -5.67 2.15 14.42
C ALA A 34 -5.95 3.64 14.71
N ASN A 35 -5.24 4.20 15.70
CA ASN A 35 -5.40 5.58 16.12
C ASN A 35 -4.59 6.57 15.28
N ASN A 36 -3.51 6.12 14.65
CA ASN A 36 -2.55 6.96 13.93
C ASN A 36 -2.08 6.24 12.65
N PRO A 37 -2.95 6.07 11.62
CA PRO A 37 -2.55 5.38 10.38
C PRO A 37 -1.37 6.04 9.65
N GLU A 38 -1.08 7.32 9.93
CA GLU A 38 0.06 8.04 9.41
C GLU A 38 1.42 7.44 9.83
N VAL A 39 1.46 6.63 10.90
CA VAL A 39 2.68 5.92 11.31
C VAL A 39 3.16 4.89 10.27
N LEU A 40 2.30 4.51 9.32
CA LEU A 40 2.66 3.65 8.19
C LEU A 40 3.52 4.37 7.13
N ASP A 41 3.81 5.65 7.34
CA ASP A 41 4.68 6.50 6.52
C ASP A 41 4.38 6.44 5.02
N GLY A 42 3.24 6.98 4.67
CA GLY A 42 2.81 7.06 3.27
C GLY A 42 3.77 7.83 2.35
N GLY A 43 4.62 8.69 2.89
CA GLY A 43 5.67 9.39 2.16
C GLY A 43 6.76 8.43 1.68
N GLN A 44 7.13 7.44 2.49
CA GLN A 44 8.03 6.38 2.06
C GLN A 44 7.35 5.43 1.07
N VAL A 45 6.04 5.18 1.18
CA VAL A 45 5.31 4.36 0.21
C VAL A 45 5.29 5.03 -1.16
N ARG A 46 4.96 6.32 -1.21
CA ARG A 46 4.93 7.08 -2.46
C ARG A 46 5.34 8.54 -2.24
N PRO A 47 6.60 8.89 -2.49
CA PRO A 47 7.11 10.23 -2.21
C PRO A 47 6.41 11.36 -2.98
N ASP A 48 6.05 11.12 -4.26
CA ASP A 48 5.41 12.12 -5.12
C ASP A 48 3.95 12.41 -4.75
N ASP A 49 3.31 11.48 -4.02
CA ASP A 49 1.93 11.59 -3.57
C ASP A 49 1.78 10.74 -2.29
N PRO A 50 2.20 11.28 -1.14
CA PRO A 50 2.20 10.56 0.13
C PRO A 50 0.86 9.87 0.42
N ARG A 51 0.92 8.57 0.71
CA ARG A 51 -0.29 7.80 1.01
C ARG A 51 -0.88 8.26 2.33
N ARG A 52 -2.17 8.46 2.31
CA ARG A 52 -3.00 8.75 3.47
C ARG A 52 -4.05 7.64 3.58
N TRP A 53 -4.39 7.27 4.77
CA TRP A 53 -5.35 6.19 5.01
C TRP A 53 -6.44 6.61 5.98
N ILE A 54 -7.63 6.04 5.79
CA ILE A 54 -8.66 5.99 6.81
C ILE A 54 -8.81 4.55 7.30
N LEU A 55 -9.05 4.39 8.59
CA LEU A 55 -9.37 3.10 9.19
C LEU A 55 -10.84 2.77 8.91
N ILE A 56 -11.08 1.64 8.24
CA ILE A 56 -12.43 1.11 8.06
C ILE A 56 -12.83 0.29 9.27
N THR A 57 -11.95 -0.57 9.74
CA THR A 57 -12.16 -1.35 10.96
C THR A 57 -10.88 -1.97 11.45
N ARG A 58 -10.82 -2.22 12.77
CA ARG A 58 -9.87 -3.08 13.44
C ARG A 58 -10.54 -4.43 13.71
N GLU A 59 -9.79 -5.54 13.62
CA GLU A 59 -10.26 -6.91 13.90
C GLU A 59 -11.49 -7.31 13.07
N LYS A 60 -11.43 -7.10 11.75
CA LYS A 60 -12.51 -7.51 10.87
C LYS A 60 -12.60 -9.03 10.79
N GLY A 61 -13.65 -9.59 11.36
CA GLY A 61 -14.01 -10.98 11.13
C GLY A 61 -14.34 -11.23 9.67
N ILE A 62 -13.65 -12.20 9.05
CA ILE A 62 -13.97 -12.67 7.70
C ILE A 62 -14.90 -13.87 7.86
N ALA A 63 -16.16 -13.71 7.46
CA ALA A 63 -17.14 -14.78 7.50
C ALA A 63 -16.86 -15.77 6.37
N GLU A 64 -16.47 -16.98 6.72
CA GLU A 64 -16.48 -18.12 5.80
C GLU A 64 -17.91 -18.65 5.63
N ARG A 65 -18.34 -18.87 4.38
CA ARG A 65 -19.63 -19.50 4.05
C ARG A 65 -19.65 -21.03 4.26
N SER A 66 -18.81 -21.58 5.10
CA SER A 66 -18.81 -23.01 5.37
C SER A 66 -18.63 -23.30 6.86
N ASP A 67 -19.35 -24.32 7.34
CA ASP A 67 -19.50 -24.81 8.73
C ASP A 67 -18.21 -25.22 9.48
N ALA A 68 -17.05 -24.80 9.09
CA ALA A 68 -15.79 -25.09 9.76
C ALA A 68 -15.28 -23.86 10.52
N GLY A 69 -15.47 -23.89 11.81
CA GLY A 69 -15.26 -22.88 12.84
C GLY A 69 -13.90 -22.19 12.97
N GLY A 70 -13.39 -21.55 11.94
CA GLY A 70 -12.24 -20.66 11.99
C GLY A 70 -12.69 -19.23 11.74
N ARG A 71 -12.90 -18.42 12.78
CA ARG A 71 -13.02 -16.99 12.66
C ARG A 71 -11.62 -16.42 12.38
N TRP A 72 -11.34 -16.18 11.11
CA TRP A 72 -10.17 -15.40 10.70
C TRP A 72 -10.46 -13.93 10.99
N SER A 73 -9.53 -13.25 11.59
CA SER A 73 -9.65 -11.80 11.88
C SER A 73 -8.45 -11.09 11.29
N LEU A 74 -8.73 -10.17 10.35
CA LEU A 74 -7.74 -9.24 9.82
C LEU A 74 -7.51 -8.14 10.86
N ASP A 75 -6.25 -7.84 11.18
CA ASP A 75 -5.94 -6.84 12.22
C ASP A 75 -6.47 -5.45 11.87
N HIS A 76 -6.21 -4.95 10.65
CA HIS A 76 -6.77 -3.67 10.19
C HIS A 76 -7.15 -3.72 8.72
N LEU A 77 -8.27 -3.09 8.42
CA LEU A 77 -8.66 -2.73 7.07
C LEU A 77 -8.64 -1.21 6.94
N LEU A 78 -7.82 -0.71 6.04
CA LEU A 78 -7.70 0.70 5.72
C LEU A 78 -8.10 0.94 4.25
N ILE A 79 -8.41 2.18 3.89
CA ILE A 79 -8.54 2.60 2.47
C ILE A 79 -7.72 3.88 2.30
N ASP A 80 -6.99 3.99 1.18
CA ASP A 80 -6.21 5.18 0.85
C ASP A 80 -6.98 6.19 0.00
N GLN A 81 -6.36 7.35 -0.28
CA GLN A 81 -6.98 8.42 -1.10
C GLN A 81 -7.25 8.01 -2.55
N ASP A 82 -6.64 6.94 -3.06
CA ASP A 82 -6.93 6.37 -4.39
C ASP A 82 -8.03 5.30 -4.31
N ALA A 83 -8.74 5.22 -3.18
CA ALA A 83 -9.78 4.24 -2.91
C ALA A 83 -9.29 2.78 -2.97
N VAL A 84 -8.01 2.52 -2.69
CA VAL A 84 -7.43 1.17 -2.69
C VAL A 84 -7.56 0.55 -1.30
N PRO A 85 -8.30 -0.56 -1.16
CA PRO A 85 -8.37 -1.28 0.11
C PRO A 85 -6.99 -1.82 0.50
N THR A 86 -6.60 -1.56 1.73
CA THR A 86 -5.29 -1.89 2.30
C THR A 86 -5.49 -2.82 3.50
N LEU A 87 -5.06 -4.05 3.34
CA LEU A 87 -5.11 -5.08 4.37
C LEU A 87 -3.81 -5.05 5.18
N VAL A 88 -3.94 -4.93 6.49
CA VAL A 88 -2.79 -4.83 7.39
C VAL A 88 -2.81 -5.98 8.37
N GLU A 89 -1.73 -6.72 8.42
CA GLU A 89 -1.46 -7.74 9.43
C GLU A 89 -0.27 -7.27 10.27
N VAL A 90 -0.37 -7.44 11.58
CA VAL A 90 0.61 -6.95 12.56
C VAL A 90 1.20 -8.12 13.33
N LYS A 91 2.52 -8.21 13.42
CA LYS A 91 3.19 -9.21 14.26
C LYS A 91 4.38 -8.58 14.97
N ARG A 92 4.70 -9.12 16.15
CA ARG A 92 5.97 -8.81 16.82
C ARG A 92 7.07 -9.75 16.33
N SER A 93 8.29 -9.23 16.23
CA SER A 93 9.49 -10.00 15.85
C SER A 93 9.80 -11.17 16.79
N SER A 94 9.37 -11.07 18.05
CA SER A 94 9.46 -12.16 19.05
C SER A 94 8.62 -13.40 18.71
N ASN A 95 7.69 -13.29 17.73
CA ASN A 95 6.91 -14.43 17.26
C ASN A 95 7.73 -15.31 16.31
N SER A 96 8.11 -16.51 16.73
CA SER A 96 8.96 -17.43 15.94
C SER A 96 8.30 -17.92 14.65
N GLU A 97 6.99 -17.85 14.53
CA GLU A 97 6.22 -18.28 13.34
C GLU A 97 5.94 -17.12 12.37
N ILE A 98 6.46 -15.93 12.65
CA ILE A 98 6.20 -14.69 11.91
C ILE A 98 6.25 -14.87 10.37
N ARG A 99 7.15 -15.71 9.86
CA ARG A 99 7.36 -15.84 8.40
C ARG A 99 6.26 -16.65 7.69
N ARG A 100 5.83 -17.76 8.26
CA ARG A 100 4.88 -18.68 7.58
C ARG A 100 3.44 -18.28 7.81
N THR A 101 3.09 -18.06 9.06
CA THR A 101 1.72 -17.71 9.47
C THR A 101 1.35 -16.33 8.94
N PHE A 102 2.24 -15.35 9.07
CA PHE A 102 2.06 -13.97 8.64
C PHE A 102 1.74 -13.87 7.14
N VAL A 103 2.59 -14.45 6.29
CA VAL A 103 2.41 -14.42 4.84
C VAL A 103 1.16 -15.23 4.44
N GLY A 104 0.97 -16.40 5.04
CA GLY A 104 -0.20 -17.24 4.75
C GLY A 104 -1.52 -16.55 5.06
N GLN A 105 -1.64 -15.95 6.25
CA GLN A 105 -2.84 -15.23 6.69
C GLN A 105 -3.18 -14.08 5.75
N LEU A 106 -2.20 -13.20 5.45
CA LEU A 106 -2.46 -12.01 4.64
C LEU A 106 -2.85 -12.35 3.20
N LEU A 107 -2.24 -13.38 2.60
CA LEU A 107 -2.61 -13.88 1.27
C LEU A 107 -4.01 -14.51 1.27
N GLU A 108 -4.36 -15.24 2.31
CA GLU A 108 -5.69 -15.82 2.47
C GLU A 108 -6.75 -14.73 2.60
N TYR A 109 -6.50 -13.69 3.40
CA TYR A 109 -7.38 -12.53 3.50
C TYR A 109 -7.55 -11.80 2.16
N ALA A 110 -6.46 -11.61 1.42
CA ALA A 110 -6.53 -11.00 0.10
C ALA A 110 -7.37 -11.82 -0.89
N ALA A 111 -7.21 -13.14 -0.87
CA ALA A 111 -8.00 -14.03 -1.71
C ALA A 111 -9.50 -13.97 -1.39
N HIS A 112 -9.86 -13.94 -0.09
CA HIS A 112 -11.24 -13.77 0.35
C HIS A 112 -11.78 -12.38 0.01
N ALA A 113 -11.06 -11.33 0.34
CA ALA A 113 -11.46 -9.94 0.08
C ALA A 113 -11.81 -9.71 -1.39
N ALA A 114 -10.98 -10.24 -2.30
CA ALA A 114 -11.17 -10.12 -3.74
C ALA A 114 -12.45 -10.79 -4.29
N VAL A 115 -13.07 -11.68 -3.52
CA VAL A 115 -14.25 -12.45 -3.95
C VAL A 115 -15.50 -12.06 -3.18
N THR A 116 -15.36 -11.69 -1.91
CA THR A 116 -16.52 -11.57 -1.00
C THR A 116 -16.85 -10.12 -0.62
N TRP A 117 -15.88 -9.20 -0.63
CA TRP A 117 -16.14 -7.85 -0.16
C TRP A 117 -16.81 -6.98 -1.22
N THR A 118 -17.75 -6.17 -0.77
CA THR A 118 -18.40 -5.15 -1.58
C THR A 118 -18.11 -3.76 -1.01
N ALA A 119 -18.09 -2.74 -1.87
CA ALA A 119 -17.92 -1.36 -1.42
C ALA A 119 -18.99 -0.93 -0.41
N ASN A 120 -20.22 -1.41 -0.60
CA ASN A 120 -21.33 -1.11 0.32
C ASN A 120 -21.10 -1.70 1.73
N GLU A 121 -20.61 -2.94 1.84
CA GLU A 121 -20.26 -3.53 3.13
C GLU A 121 -19.12 -2.78 3.82
N LEU A 122 -18.10 -2.36 3.06
CA LEU A 122 -17.00 -1.57 3.60
C LEU A 122 -17.49 -0.20 4.08
N ARG A 123 -18.35 0.45 3.30
CA ARG A 123 -18.99 1.72 3.69
C ARG A 123 -19.79 1.58 4.98
N GLN A 124 -20.68 0.60 5.06
CA GLN A 124 -21.48 0.35 6.27
C GLN A 124 -20.59 0.04 7.49
N THR A 125 -19.53 -0.73 7.29
CA THR A 125 -18.56 -0.99 8.36
C THR A 125 -17.92 0.30 8.84
N PHE A 126 -17.46 1.16 7.91
CA PHE A 126 -16.84 2.45 8.22
C PHE A 126 -17.80 3.38 8.97
N GLU A 127 -19.04 3.51 8.47
CA GLU A 127 -20.09 4.33 9.10
C GLU A 127 -20.44 3.84 10.52
N SER A 128 -20.34 2.52 10.77
CA SER A 128 -20.61 1.92 12.08
C SER A 128 -19.44 1.97 13.07
N THR A 129 -18.22 2.27 12.62
CA THR A 129 -17.01 2.27 13.47
C THR A 129 -16.91 3.53 14.33
N GLY A 130 -17.69 4.57 14.04
CA GLY A 130 -17.68 5.81 14.81
C GLY A 130 -18.25 5.64 16.21
N ASP A 131 -17.46 5.91 17.24
CA ASP A 131 -17.86 5.92 18.65
C ASP A 131 -18.75 7.14 18.99
N GLY A 132 -19.97 7.17 18.46
CA GLY A 132 -21.12 7.89 19.02
C GLY A 132 -21.06 9.41 19.25
N GLN A 133 -19.93 10.08 19.15
CA GLN A 133 -19.81 11.55 19.26
C GLN A 133 -18.96 12.13 18.14
N ALA A 134 -19.60 12.94 17.27
CA ALA A 134 -18.93 13.76 16.25
C ALA A 134 -18.17 13.00 15.14
N PHE A 135 -18.46 11.71 14.89
CA PHE A 135 -17.93 11.02 13.73
C PHE A 135 -18.81 11.30 12.51
N ASP A 136 -18.29 12.07 11.58
CA ASP A 136 -18.91 12.29 10.27
C ASP A 136 -18.11 11.51 9.21
N PRO A 137 -18.63 10.39 8.69
CA PRO A 137 -17.95 9.56 7.71
C PRO A 137 -17.60 10.33 6.44
N ASP A 138 -18.50 11.17 5.96
CA ASP A 138 -18.29 11.93 4.73
C ASP A 138 -17.19 12.97 4.92
N GLU A 139 -17.17 13.64 6.06
CA GLU A 139 -16.12 14.60 6.39
C GLU A 139 -14.75 13.93 6.51
N LYS A 140 -14.68 12.71 7.06
CA LYS A 140 -13.43 11.93 7.10
C LYS A 140 -12.91 11.58 5.70
N ILE A 141 -13.79 11.22 4.77
CA ILE A 141 -13.40 10.97 3.38
C ILE A 141 -12.96 12.27 2.70
N LYS A 142 -13.66 13.39 2.93
CA LYS A 142 -13.24 14.69 2.42
C LYS A 142 -11.84 15.08 2.92
N GLN A 143 -11.55 14.88 4.20
CA GLN A 143 -10.23 15.10 4.78
C GLN A 143 -9.17 14.19 4.18
N LEU A 144 -9.48 12.91 3.92
CA LEU A 144 -8.57 11.97 3.26
C LEU A 144 -8.19 12.45 1.86
N LEU A 145 -9.17 12.92 1.09
CA LEU A 145 -8.98 13.29 -0.32
C LEU A 145 -8.16 14.57 -0.49
N GLN A 146 -8.25 15.54 0.44
CA GLN A 146 -7.49 16.80 0.43
C GLN A 146 -7.50 17.50 -0.95
N THR A 147 -8.66 17.59 -1.59
CA THR A 147 -8.80 18.21 -2.90
C THR A 147 -9.26 19.66 -2.78
N ASP A 148 -8.88 20.52 -3.74
CA ASP A 148 -9.31 21.91 -3.80
C ASP A 148 -10.75 22.08 -4.32
N ILE A 149 -11.33 20.99 -4.86
CA ILE A 149 -12.71 20.89 -5.32
C ILE A 149 -13.49 20.14 -4.24
N GLU A 150 -14.76 20.46 -4.05
CA GLU A 150 -15.60 19.72 -3.11
C GLU A 150 -15.57 18.21 -3.44
N PRO A 151 -15.10 17.36 -2.51
CA PRO A 151 -14.93 15.95 -2.79
C PRO A 151 -16.26 15.24 -2.97
N ASP A 152 -16.36 14.42 -4.02
CA ASP A 152 -17.52 13.56 -4.26
C ASP A 152 -17.32 12.22 -3.52
N VAL A 153 -17.99 12.07 -2.38
CA VAL A 153 -17.95 10.87 -1.55
C VAL A 153 -18.52 9.65 -2.26
N GLU A 154 -19.55 9.83 -3.08
CA GLU A 154 -20.14 8.73 -3.86
C GLU A 154 -19.17 8.26 -4.95
N ALA A 155 -18.44 9.16 -5.61
CA ALA A 155 -17.39 8.81 -6.55
C ALA A 155 -16.24 8.05 -5.87
N PHE A 156 -15.90 8.39 -4.62
CA PHE A 156 -14.90 7.64 -3.86
C PHE A 156 -15.34 6.19 -3.62
N TRP A 157 -16.57 5.95 -3.14
CA TRP A 157 -17.06 4.59 -2.91
C TRP A 157 -17.22 3.79 -4.21
N LYS A 158 -17.59 4.44 -5.30
CA LYS A 158 -17.59 3.82 -6.63
C LYS A 158 -16.18 3.45 -7.09
N ALA A 159 -15.17 4.23 -6.75
CA ALA A 159 -13.78 3.87 -7.00
C ALA A 159 -13.32 2.68 -6.15
N VAL A 160 -13.77 2.57 -4.89
CA VAL A 160 -13.56 1.38 -4.05
C VAL A 160 -14.15 0.13 -4.73
N GLU A 161 -15.38 0.20 -5.22
CA GLU A 161 -16.03 -0.89 -5.97
C GLU A 161 -15.21 -1.30 -7.20
N THR A 162 -14.74 -0.32 -7.97
CA THR A 162 -13.90 -0.55 -9.15
C THR A 162 -12.58 -1.22 -8.79
N ASN A 163 -11.92 -0.79 -7.71
CA ASN A 163 -10.68 -1.38 -7.26
C ASN A 163 -10.87 -2.83 -6.75
N LEU A 164 -11.94 -3.10 -6.02
CA LEU A 164 -12.29 -4.46 -5.58
C LEU A 164 -12.55 -5.38 -6.78
N ALA A 165 -13.35 -4.95 -7.76
CA ALA A 165 -13.64 -5.68 -8.97
C ALA A 165 -12.37 -5.97 -9.80
N ALA A 166 -11.44 -5.02 -9.84
CA ALA A 166 -10.13 -5.16 -10.48
C ALA A 166 -9.11 -5.94 -9.63
N ARG A 167 -9.49 -6.43 -8.45
CA ARG A 167 -8.60 -7.06 -7.46
C ARG A 167 -7.39 -6.19 -7.11
N ARG A 168 -7.57 -4.89 -7.13
CA ARG A 168 -6.55 -3.93 -6.75
C ARG A 168 -6.59 -3.75 -5.25
N LEU A 169 -5.62 -4.32 -4.56
CA LEU A 169 -5.47 -4.31 -3.11
C LEU A 169 -4.04 -3.91 -2.75
N ARG A 170 -3.86 -3.46 -1.52
CA ARG A 170 -2.54 -3.34 -0.90
C ARG A 170 -2.47 -4.24 0.32
N LEU A 171 -1.34 -4.93 0.48
CA LEU A 171 -1.05 -5.78 1.61
C LEU A 171 0.12 -5.17 2.39
N LEU A 172 -0.09 -4.89 3.66
CA LEU A 172 0.94 -4.36 4.54
C LEU A 172 1.28 -5.38 5.63
N PHE A 173 2.53 -5.82 5.64
CA PHE A 173 3.12 -6.56 6.75
C PHE A 173 3.73 -5.56 7.73
N VAL A 174 3.17 -5.43 8.94
CA VAL A 174 3.67 -4.50 9.94
C VAL A 174 4.29 -5.24 11.10
N ALA A 175 5.52 -4.88 11.47
CA ALA A 175 6.21 -5.47 12.61
C ALA A 175 7.18 -4.46 13.25
N ASP A 176 7.61 -4.73 14.48
CA ASP A 176 8.71 -4.00 15.13
C ASP A 176 10.07 -4.29 14.48
N GLU A 177 10.24 -5.48 13.89
CA GLU A 177 11.40 -5.86 13.08
C GLU A 177 10.96 -6.80 11.97
N ILE A 178 11.37 -6.52 10.73
CA ILE A 178 11.15 -7.37 9.57
C ILE A 178 12.46 -8.06 9.20
N PRO A 179 12.60 -9.38 9.47
CA PRO A 179 13.84 -10.08 9.19
C PRO A 179 14.09 -10.24 7.68
N ASP A 180 15.36 -10.25 7.25
CA ASP A 180 15.78 -10.37 5.85
C ASP A 180 15.03 -11.45 5.02
N PRO A 181 14.73 -12.66 5.57
CA PRO A 181 13.99 -13.64 4.79
C PRO A 181 12.55 -13.22 4.49
N LEU A 182 11.90 -12.45 5.39
CA LEU A 182 10.56 -11.91 5.14
C LEU A 182 10.60 -10.75 4.15
N GLU A 183 11.61 -9.87 4.24
CA GLU A 183 11.86 -8.82 3.26
C GLU A 183 11.97 -9.37 1.83
N ARG A 184 12.72 -10.49 1.65
CA ARG A 184 12.81 -11.18 0.35
C ARG A 184 11.47 -11.72 -0.14
N VAL A 185 10.64 -12.25 0.76
CA VAL A 185 9.29 -12.73 0.41
C VAL A 185 8.40 -11.57 -0.02
N ILE A 186 8.39 -10.47 0.72
CA ILE A 186 7.63 -9.25 0.40
C ILE A 186 8.04 -8.73 -0.99
N THR A 187 9.34 -8.59 -1.24
CA THR A 187 9.86 -8.14 -2.53
C THR A 187 9.44 -9.08 -3.66
N PHE A 188 9.57 -10.40 -3.45
CA PHE A 188 9.16 -11.39 -4.43
C PHE A 188 7.66 -11.32 -4.74
N LEU A 189 6.81 -11.26 -3.72
CA LEU A 189 5.36 -11.16 -3.90
C LEU A 189 4.98 -9.90 -4.67
N ASN A 190 5.58 -8.76 -4.32
CA ASN A 190 5.32 -7.50 -4.98
C ASN A 190 5.76 -7.51 -6.47
N GLU A 191 6.78 -8.27 -6.80
CA GLU A 191 7.20 -8.47 -8.20
C GLU A 191 6.28 -9.43 -8.98
N GLN A 192 5.68 -10.42 -8.32
CA GLN A 192 4.85 -11.44 -8.96
C GLN A 192 3.36 -11.07 -9.03
N MET A 193 2.90 -10.13 -8.20
CA MET A 193 1.47 -9.77 -8.08
C MET A 193 1.21 -8.39 -8.69
N PRO A 194 0.96 -8.28 -10.01
CA PRO A 194 0.92 -6.98 -10.71
C PRO A 194 -0.24 -6.07 -10.31
N HIS A 195 -1.29 -6.61 -9.67
CA HIS A 195 -2.48 -5.86 -9.25
C HIS A 195 -2.54 -5.63 -7.75
N ILE A 196 -1.65 -6.27 -6.98
CA ILE A 196 -1.60 -6.19 -5.53
C ILE A 196 -0.24 -5.62 -5.13
N GLU A 197 -0.24 -4.50 -4.45
CA GLU A 197 0.98 -3.93 -3.88
C GLU A 197 1.26 -4.60 -2.54
N VAL A 198 2.44 -5.20 -2.39
CA VAL A 198 2.85 -5.90 -1.17
C VAL A 198 4.01 -5.17 -0.53
N LEU A 199 3.84 -4.66 0.67
CA LEU A 199 4.84 -3.88 1.38
C LEU A 199 5.02 -4.38 2.81
N GLY A 200 6.22 -4.18 3.35
CA GLY A 200 6.50 -4.27 4.77
C GLY A 200 6.64 -2.88 5.38
N VAL A 201 6.16 -2.72 6.60
CA VAL A 201 6.40 -1.51 7.40
C VAL A 201 7.00 -1.95 8.73
N GLU A 202 8.28 -1.70 8.91
CA GLU A 202 8.95 -1.90 10.18
C GLU A 202 8.79 -0.63 11.01
N ILE A 203 8.30 -0.75 12.23
CA ILE A 203 8.11 0.39 13.14
C ILE A 203 8.92 0.14 14.40
N LYS A 204 10.07 0.75 14.50
CA LYS A 204 10.89 0.71 15.72
C LYS A 204 10.46 1.79 16.69
N GLN A 205 10.44 1.44 17.97
CA GLN A 205 10.16 2.34 19.07
C GLN A 205 11.44 2.61 19.84
N PHE A 206 11.69 3.89 20.10
CA PHE A 206 12.82 4.33 20.93
C PHE A 206 12.31 5.16 22.09
N ARG A 207 12.87 4.94 23.26
CA ARG A 207 12.52 5.63 24.49
C ARG A 207 13.69 6.44 25.05
N GLY A 208 13.42 7.69 25.40
CA GLY A 208 14.26 8.54 26.25
C GLY A 208 13.61 8.75 27.62
N GLU A 209 14.17 9.63 28.42
CA GLU A 209 13.63 9.95 29.75
C GLU A 209 12.25 10.60 29.71
N SER A 210 11.99 11.44 28.70
CA SER A 210 10.80 12.30 28.64
C SER A 210 9.86 12.01 27.48
N PHE A 211 10.27 11.22 26.48
CA PHE A 211 9.47 10.97 25.27
C PHE A 211 9.82 9.65 24.60
N GLN A 212 8.93 9.25 23.72
CA GLN A 212 9.10 8.11 22.82
C GLN A 212 9.13 8.60 21.38
N THR A 213 9.93 7.94 20.57
CA THR A 213 10.03 8.20 19.12
C THR A 213 9.73 6.92 18.35
N LEU A 214 8.97 7.03 17.28
CA LEU A 214 8.67 5.95 16.36
C LEU A 214 9.43 6.19 15.05
N VAL A 215 10.07 5.16 14.55
CA VAL A 215 10.85 5.23 13.30
C VAL A 215 10.31 4.17 12.33
N PRO A 216 9.42 4.56 11.41
CA PRO A 216 8.92 3.67 10.37
C PRO A 216 9.95 3.51 9.25
N ARG A 217 10.03 2.29 8.69
CA ARG A 217 10.80 1.94 7.49
C ARG A 217 9.93 1.11 6.56
N VAL A 218 9.73 1.57 5.32
CA VAL A 218 8.96 0.85 4.31
C VAL A 218 9.88 -0.05 3.48
N ILE A 219 9.46 -1.30 3.30
CA ILE A 219 10.18 -2.38 2.62
C ILE A 219 9.34 -2.89 1.45
N GLY A 220 9.99 -3.37 0.40
CA GLY A 220 9.32 -3.97 -0.76
C GLY A 220 8.87 -2.96 -1.82
N ARG A 221 9.18 -1.67 -1.65
CA ARG A 221 8.92 -0.67 -2.69
C ARG A 221 9.57 -1.10 -4.00
N VAL A 222 8.82 -1.02 -5.08
CA VAL A 222 9.41 -1.07 -6.42
C VAL A 222 10.18 0.24 -6.61
N ALA A 223 11.52 0.15 -6.56
CA ALA A 223 12.38 1.32 -6.65
C ALA A 223 12.01 2.18 -7.86
N THR A 224 11.70 3.45 -7.62
CA THR A 224 11.67 4.45 -8.68
C THR A 224 13.12 4.71 -9.15
N LEU A 225 13.31 5.31 -10.30
CA LEU A 225 14.68 5.57 -10.81
C LEU A 225 15.52 6.47 -9.89
N GLU A 226 14.87 7.25 -9.06
CA GLU A 226 15.52 8.13 -8.08
C GLU A 226 16.08 7.33 -6.90
N ASP A 227 15.36 6.29 -6.44
CA ASP A 227 15.83 5.38 -5.39
C ASP A 227 17.04 4.56 -5.85
N ALA A 228 17.09 4.17 -7.14
CA ALA A 228 18.20 3.42 -7.71
C ALA A 228 19.53 4.21 -7.76
N SER A 229 19.46 5.54 -7.85
CA SER A 229 20.65 6.41 -7.82
C SER A 229 21.29 6.48 -6.43
N ASN A 230 20.54 6.25 -5.36
CA ASN A 230 21.03 6.32 -3.98
C ASN A 230 21.47 4.98 -3.39
N SER A 231 21.04 3.84 -3.97
CA SER A 231 21.31 2.51 -3.39
C SER A 231 22.50 1.76 -3.97
N GLY A 232 23.20 2.30 -4.98
CA GLY A 232 24.32 1.63 -5.65
C GLY A 232 23.93 0.37 -6.44
N ALA A 233 22.66 0.02 -6.53
CA ALA A 233 22.16 -1.06 -7.35
C ALA A 233 22.10 -0.61 -8.82
N ALA A 234 22.48 -1.49 -9.75
CA ALA A 234 22.41 -1.18 -11.17
C ALA A 234 20.99 -0.79 -11.57
N PRO A 235 20.77 0.36 -12.25
CA PRO A 235 19.46 0.86 -12.58
C PRO A 235 18.71 -0.15 -13.45
N ARG A 236 17.53 -0.60 -13.03
CA ARG A 236 16.64 -1.41 -13.88
C ARG A 236 16.30 -0.58 -15.12
N ARG A 237 16.62 -1.13 -16.29
CA ARG A 237 16.42 -0.44 -17.58
C ARG A 237 14.93 -0.14 -17.78
N LYS A 238 14.54 1.14 -17.75
CA LYS A 238 13.21 1.55 -18.23
C LYS A 238 13.10 1.25 -19.72
N LEU A 239 11.98 0.67 -20.11
CA LEU A 239 11.67 0.52 -21.52
C LEU A 239 11.50 1.91 -22.15
N THR A 240 12.12 2.10 -23.29
CA THR A 240 11.74 3.17 -24.21
C THR A 240 10.58 2.70 -25.08
N ARG A 241 9.83 3.63 -25.68
CA ARG A 241 8.78 3.29 -26.64
C ARG A 241 9.29 2.36 -27.75
N ALA A 242 10.47 2.63 -28.28
CA ALA A 242 11.09 1.82 -29.32
C ALA A 242 11.43 0.41 -28.81
N ALA A 243 12.01 0.28 -27.62
CA ALA A 243 12.32 -1.01 -27.01
C ALA A 243 11.04 -1.81 -26.72
N PHE A 244 10.00 -1.18 -26.19
CA PHE A 244 8.71 -1.81 -25.95
C PHE A 244 8.09 -2.38 -27.22
N LEU A 245 8.02 -1.58 -28.29
CA LEU A 245 7.48 -2.03 -29.58
C LEU A 245 8.32 -3.16 -30.19
N ALA A 246 9.65 -3.13 -30.03
CA ALA A 246 10.55 -4.17 -30.52
C ALA A 246 10.38 -5.51 -29.81
N GLU A 247 9.97 -5.50 -28.53
CA GLU A 247 9.72 -6.72 -27.73
C GLU A 247 8.38 -7.40 -28.06
N LEU A 248 7.47 -6.74 -28.78
CA LEU A 248 6.17 -7.31 -29.14
C LEU A 248 6.31 -8.41 -30.20
N PRO A 249 5.47 -9.47 -30.14
CA PRO A 249 5.70 -10.73 -30.84
C PRO A 249 5.63 -10.63 -32.37
N ASN A 250 4.83 -9.75 -32.92
CA ASN A 250 4.62 -9.60 -34.35
C ASN A 250 4.30 -8.16 -34.78
N GLU A 251 4.28 -7.91 -36.08
CA GLU A 251 4.04 -6.56 -36.62
C GLU A 251 2.60 -6.07 -36.39
N GLU A 252 1.64 -6.97 -36.33
CA GLU A 252 0.24 -6.66 -36.03
C GLU A 252 0.12 -6.09 -34.59
N ALA A 253 0.70 -6.80 -33.59
CA ALA A 253 0.75 -6.34 -32.20
C ALA A 253 1.48 -5.00 -32.07
N ARG A 254 2.58 -4.79 -32.80
CA ARG A 254 3.30 -3.51 -32.84
C ARG A 254 2.44 -2.39 -33.42
N GLY A 255 1.68 -2.68 -34.49
CA GLY A 255 0.77 -1.72 -35.11
C GLY A 255 -0.35 -1.29 -34.18
N ILE A 256 -0.98 -2.26 -33.51
CA ILE A 256 -2.03 -2.00 -32.51
C ILE A 256 -1.49 -1.17 -31.34
N ALA A 257 -0.37 -1.59 -30.76
CA ALA A 257 0.25 -0.89 -29.63
C ALA A 257 0.66 0.54 -30.00
N ARG A 258 1.25 0.73 -31.19
CA ARG A 258 1.62 2.08 -31.69
C ARG A 258 0.40 2.98 -31.78
N LYS A 259 -0.67 2.50 -32.42
CA LYS A 259 -1.93 3.25 -32.60
C LYS A 259 -2.55 3.59 -31.23
N LEU A 260 -2.55 2.65 -30.29
CA LEU A 260 -3.12 2.86 -28.96
C LEU A 260 -2.32 3.90 -28.16
N LEU A 261 -0.99 3.82 -28.17
CA LEU A 261 -0.10 4.78 -27.52
C LEU A 261 -0.23 6.19 -28.11
N ASP A 262 -0.35 6.29 -29.45
CA ASP A 262 -0.54 7.56 -30.15
C ASP A 262 -1.91 8.17 -29.83
N THR A 263 -2.95 7.35 -29.83
CA THR A 263 -4.32 7.81 -29.49
C THR A 263 -4.39 8.27 -28.04
N ALA A 264 -3.78 7.51 -27.12
CA ALA A 264 -3.73 7.88 -25.71
C ALA A 264 -2.99 9.20 -25.49
N ALA A 265 -1.83 9.37 -26.12
CA ALA A 265 -1.06 10.60 -26.04
C ALA A 265 -1.84 11.80 -26.63
N ALA A 266 -2.50 11.62 -27.77
CA ALA A 266 -3.35 12.64 -28.39
C ALA A 266 -4.56 13.02 -27.51
N ALA A 267 -5.05 12.08 -26.70
CA ALA A 267 -6.11 12.30 -25.72
C ALA A 267 -5.61 12.94 -24.40
N GLY A 268 -4.33 13.30 -24.31
CA GLY A 268 -3.76 13.92 -23.13
C GLY A 268 -3.29 12.95 -22.04
N ALA A 269 -3.18 11.65 -22.36
CA ALA A 269 -2.63 10.68 -21.40
C ALA A 269 -1.14 10.84 -21.21
N THR A 270 -0.68 10.59 -19.99
CA THR A 270 0.74 10.43 -19.65
C THR A 270 1.11 8.95 -19.74
N LEU A 271 2.22 8.65 -20.43
CA LEU A 271 2.75 7.30 -20.60
C LEU A 271 3.87 7.06 -19.58
N TRP A 272 3.67 6.09 -18.68
CA TRP A 272 4.67 5.71 -17.69
C TRP A 272 5.31 4.37 -18.06
N TRP A 273 6.61 4.40 -18.33
CA TRP A 273 7.39 3.26 -18.79
C TRP A 273 8.02 2.49 -17.62
N GLY A 274 7.65 1.23 -17.48
CA GLY A 274 8.27 0.28 -16.54
C GLY A 274 9.41 -0.52 -17.18
N SER A 275 9.82 -1.61 -16.57
CA SER A 275 10.84 -2.53 -17.08
C SER A 275 10.31 -3.50 -18.16
N SER A 276 9.01 -3.81 -18.14
CA SER A 276 8.33 -4.76 -19.04
C SER A 276 6.95 -4.30 -19.49
N SER A 277 6.52 -3.11 -19.09
CA SER A 277 5.17 -2.60 -19.37
C SER A 277 5.17 -1.08 -19.52
N VAL A 278 4.09 -0.55 -20.07
CA VAL A 278 3.76 0.87 -20.06
C VAL A 278 2.35 1.06 -19.48
N SER A 279 2.20 1.96 -18.52
CA SER A 279 0.89 2.38 -18.03
C SER A 279 0.44 3.65 -18.72
N ILE A 280 -0.82 3.66 -19.17
CA ILE A 280 -1.48 4.82 -19.76
C ILE A 280 -2.29 5.49 -18.65
N ARG A 281 -1.97 6.74 -18.35
CA ARG A 281 -2.59 7.50 -17.26
C ARG A 281 -3.30 8.72 -17.84
N MET A 282 -4.58 8.85 -17.50
CA MET A 282 -5.39 10.00 -17.91
C MET A 282 -5.51 11.00 -16.76
N PRO A 283 -5.43 12.31 -17.03
CA PRO A 283 -5.83 13.32 -16.06
C PRO A 283 -7.26 13.06 -15.61
N CYS A 284 -7.49 13.08 -14.32
CA CYS A 284 -8.81 12.90 -13.74
C CYS A 284 -9.19 14.16 -12.96
N GLN A 285 -10.39 14.70 -13.20
CA GLN A 285 -10.86 15.90 -12.49
C GLN A 285 -11.19 15.60 -11.02
N ILE A 286 -11.45 14.32 -10.70
CA ILE A 286 -11.81 13.86 -9.35
C ILE A 286 -10.56 13.59 -8.51
N PHE A 287 -9.46 13.18 -9.14
CA PHE A 287 -8.21 12.85 -8.45
C PHE A 287 -7.12 13.84 -8.85
N ARG A 288 -6.34 14.32 -7.89
CA ARG A 288 -5.18 15.22 -8.15
C ARG A 288 -4.11 14.58 -9.06
N GLN A 289 -4.11 13.27 -9.15
CA GLN A 289 -3.14 12.47 -9.90
C GLN A 289 -3.79 11.81 -11.12
N PRO A 290 -3.05 11.64 -12.22
CA PRO A 290 -3.55 10.91 -13.38
C PRO A 290 -3.90 9.46 -13.01
N VAL A 291 -5.10 9.03 -13.38
CA VAL A 291 -5.58 7.66 -13.14
C VAL A 291 -5.07 6.73 -14.23
N THR A 292 -4.53 5.57 -13.84
CA THR A 292 -4.14 4.54 -14.80
C THR A 292 -5.38 3.91 -15.42
N VAL A 293 -5.55 4.07 -16.72
CA VAL A 293 -6.70 3.54 -17.48
C VAL A 293 -6.36 2.27 -18.27
N ALA A 294 -5.08 2.01 -18.52
CA ALA A 294 -4.64 0.79 -19.20
C ALA A 294 -3.17 0.46 -18.89
N TRP A 295 -2.86 -0.83 -19.03
CA TRP A 295 -1.51 -1.38 -18.98
C TRP A 295 -1.24 -2.15 -20.26
N LEU A 296 -0.08 -1.93 -20.88
CA LEU A 296 0.41 -2.74 -21.99
C LEU A 296 1.69 -3.43 -21.56
N HIS A 297 1.75 -4.74 -21.73
CA HIS A 297 2.91 -5.56 -21.43
C HIS A 297 3.65 -5.97 -22.71
N SER A 298 4.98 -5.97 -22.70
CA SER A 298 5.80 -6.34 -23.84
C SER A 298 5.97 -7.85 -24.01
N LYS A 299 5.78 -8.64 -22.93
CA LYS A 299 5.95 -10.10 -22.96
C LYS A 299 4.61 -10.82 -22.96
N GLN A 300 4.49 -11.83 -23.82
CA GLN A 300 3.34 -12.74 -23.85
C GLN A 300 3.22 -13.50 -22.52
N GLY A 301 2.01 -13.58 -21.99
CA GLY A 301 1.72 -14.50 -20.90
C GLY A 301 0.68 -14.05 -19.86
N VAL A 302 -0.07 -12.98 -20.11
CA VAL A 302 -1.26 -12.72 -19.29
C VAL A 302 -2.48 -12.82 -20.19
N PRO A 303 -3.32 -13.87 -20.05
CA PRO A 303 -4.66 -13.85 -20.65
C PRO A 303 -5.47 -12.74 -19.98
N PHE A 304 -6.31 -12.10 -20.79
CA PHE A 304 -7.26 -11.05 -20.41
C PHE A 304 -8.17 -11.50 -19.28
#